data_a7c61a2bfa3dfdc16bc868555040b612
#
_entry.id   a7c61a2bfa3dfdc16bc868555040b612
#
_cell.length_a   1.000
_cell.length_b   1.000
_cell.length_c   1.000
_cell.angle_alpha   90.00
_cell.angle_beta   90.00
_cell.angle_gamma   90.00
#
_symmetry.space_group_name_H-M   'P 1'
#
loop_
_entity.id
_entity.type
_entity.pdbx_description
1 polymer ?
#
loop_
_entity_poly.entity_id
_entity_poly.type
_entity_poly.pdbx_seq_one_letter_code
_entity_poly.pdbx_strand_id
1 'polypeptide(L)'
;MDATLERQIATASRSVEEARRLAYHDPSRIGSLVEQISVLADLRQKEGDFRKAESLYREALFRAQESRKNDADLLTGIYSLLAHLYDRWGKMDKAAEFYEKALHISEDNGLGETEKVATIKNNLAMIFKQLREFEKAERYYIEALETFQRMDGEQSSRVASVYNNLGVLYYARLDVDRAQEMHERALTIRQSLNEGQMDPADLSQTFINLAAVYKASGDFQKAEASIDRAKRLRAALNGFHPNPRRSASLLVDKNL
;
A
#
# COMPACT_ATOMS: atom_id res chain seq x y z
N MET A 1 -14.78 20.73 -11.43
CA MET A 1 -14.67 19.95 -10.19
C MET A 1 -15.89 19.03 -10.10
N ASP A 2 -15.74 17.80 -9.66
CA ASP A 2 -16.87 16.86 -9.56
C ASP A 2 -17.75 17.27 -8.38
N ALA A 3 -19.02 17.62 -8.63
CA ALA A 3 -19.98 18.04 -7.60
C ALA A 3 -20.17 16.98 -6.49
N THR A 4 -19.86 15.73 -6.78
CA THR A 4 -19.88 14.62 -5.82
C THR A 4 -18.73 14.76 -4.83
N LEU A 5 -17.52 15.06 -5.30
CA LEU A 5 -16.34 15.26 -4.48
C LEU A 5 -16.50 16.48 -3.56
N GLU A 6 -17.04 17.57 -4.04
CA GLU A 6 -17.31 18.77 -3.24
C GLU A 6 -18.28 18.48 -2.07
N ARG A 7 -19.35 17.72 -2.32
CA ARG A 7 -20.27 17.29 -1.27
C ARG A 7 -19.60 16.38 -0.23
N GLN A 8 -18.77 15.45 -0.68
CA GLN A 8 -18.01 14.56 0.22
C GLN A 8 -17.07 15.36 1.10
N ILE A 9 -16.33 16.32 0.55
CA ILE A 9 -15.43 17.22 1.28
C ILE A 9 -16.21 18.06 2.30
N ALA A 10 -17.37 18.63 1.91
CA ALA A 10 -18.16 19.42 2.83
C ALA A 10 -18.71 18.58 4.01
N THR A 11 -19.10 17.34 3.75
CA THR A 11 -19.56 16.41 4.80
C THR A 11 -18.40 16.03 5.72
N ALA A 12 -17.27 15.61 5.19
CA ALA A 12 -16.09 15.24 5.95
C ALA A 12 -15.57 16.44 6.78
N SER A 13 -15.63 17.67 6.24
CA SER A 13 -15.25 18.87 6.97
C SER A 13 -16.12 19.09 8.22
N ARG A 14 -17.44 18.88 8.13
CA ARG A 14 -18.34 18.95 9.29
C ARG A 14 -18.03 17.88 10.32
N SER A 15 -17.77 16.66 9.89
CA SER A 15 -17.38 15.56 10.79
C SER A 15 -16.08 15.87 11.54
N VAL A 16 -15.10 16.48 10.88
CA VAL A 16 -13.84 16.92 11.51
C VAL A 16 -14.10 18.02 12.55
N GLU A 17 -14.94 19.02 12.25
CA GLU A 17 -15.28 20.10 13.20
C GLU A 17 -15.98 19.54 14.45
N GLU A 18 -16.89 18.60 14.29
CA GLU A 18 -17.54 17.93 15.41
C GLU A 18 -16.54 17.12 16.24
N ALA A 19 -15.68 16.34 15.56
CA ALA A 19 -14.63 15.56 16.23
C ALA A 19 -13.65 16.46 16.99
N ARG A 20 -13.26 17.63 16.45
CA ARG A 20 -12.43 18.64 17.14
C ARG A 20 -13.09 19.11 18.45
N ARG A 21 -14.37 19.44 18.38
CA ARG A 21 -15.12 19.87 19.58
C ARG A 21 -15.17 18.79 20.64
N LEU A 22 -15.44 17.55 20.24
CA LEU A 22 -15.50 16.42 21.15
C LEU A 22 -14.11 16.10 21.76
N ALA A 23 -13.05 16.08 20.97
CA ALA A 23 -11.69 15.83 21.44
C ALA A 23 -11.14 16.95 22.34
N TYR A 24 -11.61 18.19 22.17
CA TYR A 24 -11.28 19.31 23.08
C TYR A 24 -11.78 19.08 24.50
N HIS A 25 -12.99 18.52 24.66
CA HIS A 25 -13.59 18.23 25.95
C HIS A 25 -13.17 16.86 26.53
N ASP A 26 -12.80 15.93 25.65
CA ASP A 26 -12.40 14.56 26.01
C ASP A 26 -11.20 14.10 25.18
N PRO A 27 -9.98 14.21 25.73
CA PRO A 27 -8.76 13.78 25.04
C PRO A 27 -8.73 12.29 24.64
N SER A 28 -9.58 11.44 25.22
CA SER A 28 -9.69 10.04 24.81
C SER A 28 -10.22 9.87 23.38
N ARG A 29 -10.82 10.92 22.82
CA ARG A 29 -11.39 10.96 21.46
C ARG A 29 -10.41 11.42 20.37
N ILE A 30 -9.14 11.64 20.71
CA ILE A 30 -8.12 12.04 19.70
C ILE A 30 -8.02 11.00 18.59
N GLY A 31 -8.09 9.70 18.87
CA GLY A 31 -8.11 8.65 17.86
C GLY A 31 -9.24 8.85 16.84
N SER A 32 -10.46 9.11 17.30
CA SER A 32 -11.60 9.39 16.41
C SER A 32 -11.40 10.67 15.59
N LEU A 33 -10.79 11.71 16.17
CA LEU A 33 -10.44 12.92 15.42
C LEU A 33 -9.45 12.61 14.30
N VAL A 34 -8.42 11.79 14.57
CA VAL A 34 -7.44 11.37 13.56
C VAL A 34 -8.10 10.61 12.40
N GLU A 35 -9.05 9.71 12.68
CA GLU A 35 -9.83 9.02 11.66
C GLU A 35 -10.59 10.00 10.75
N GLN A 36 -11.32 10.95 11.32
CA GLN A 36 -12.08 11.94 10.56
C GLN A 36 -11.15 12.84 9.74
N ILE A 37 -10.02 13.25 10.31
CA ILE A 37 -8.99 14.00 9.60
C ILE A 37 -8.44 13.19 8.41
N SER A 38 -8.20 11.88 8.57
CA SER A 38 -7.69 11.01 7.50
C SER A 38 -8.66 10.97 6.32
N VAL A 39 -9.95 10.82 6.59
CA VAL A 39 -10.99 10.85 5.54
C VAL A 39 -10.99 12.19 4.79
N LEU A 40 -10.95 13.31 5.50
CA LEU A 40 -10.92 14.63 4.86
C LEU A 40 -9.62 14.86 4.09
N ALA A 41 -8.48 14.44 4.64
CA ALA A 41 -7.19 14.58 3.98
C ALA A 41 -7.12 13.77 2.68
N ASP A 42 -7.65 12.55 2.65
CA ASP A 42 -7.75 11.74 1.42
C ASP A 42 -8.62 12.40 0.35
N LEU A 43 -9.72 13.00 0.74
CA LEU A 43 -10.56 13.77 -0.19
C LEU A 43 -9.83 15.01 -0.73
N ARG A 44 -9.06 15.70 0.11
CA ARG A 44 -8.22 16.82 -0.31
C ARG A 44 -7.08 16.39 -1.25
N GLN A 45 -6.52 15.20 -1.03
CA GLN A 45 -5.54 14.62 -1.96
C GLN A 45 -6.17 14.30 -3.33
N LYS A 46 -7.40 13.77 -3.35
CA LYS A 46 -8.14 13.52 -4.61
C LYS A 46 -8.45 14.82 -5.35
N GLU A 47 -8.71 15.90 -4.63
CA GLU A 47 -8.87 17.26 -5.19
C GLU A 47 -7.53 17.85 -5.69
N GLY A 48 -6.39 17.29 -5.29
CA GLY A 48 -5.04 17.79 -5.58
C GLY A 48 -4.52 18.82 -4.56
N ASP A 49 -5.28 19.07 -3.48
CA ASP A 49 -4.88 20.04 -2.43
C ASP A 49 -4.03 19.35 -1.34
N PHE A 50 -2.82 18.96 -1.72
CA PHE A 50 -1.86 18.33 -0.79
C PHE A 50 -1.48 19.22 0.39
N ARG A 51 -1.52 20.57 0.22
CA ARG A 51 -1.19 21.51 1.31
C ARG A 51 -2.23 21.46 2.43
N LYS A 52 -3.53 21.41 2.08
CA LYS A 52 -4.58 21.26 3.09
C LYS A 52 -4.53 19.89 3.76
N ALA A 53 -4.25 18.84 3.01
CA ALA A 53 -4.08 17.49 3.59
C ALA A 53 -2.89 17.49 4.58
N GLU A 54 -1.75 18.10 4.25
CA GLU A 54 -0.61 18.24 5.16
C GLU A 54 -0.99 18.99 6.44
N SER A 55 -1.70 20.11 6.32
CA SER A 55 -2.13 20.91 7.48
C SER A 55 -3.01 20.10 8.42
N LEU A 56 -3.93 19.28 7.88
CA LEU A 56 -4.80 18.41 8.65
C LEU A 56 -4.00 17.36 9.42
N TYR A 57 -3.06 16.65 8.78
CA TYR A 57 -2.24 15.66 9.47
C TYR A 57 -1.29 16.27 10.51
N ARG A 58 -0.77 17.48 10.26
CA ARG A 58 0.03 18.19 11.26
C ARG A 58 -0.79 18.60 12.48
N GLU A 59 -2.05 18.99 12.29
CA GLU A 59 -2.99 19.22 13.39
C GLU A 59 -3.20 17.94 14.21
N ALA A 60 -3.45 16.80 13.54
CA ALA A 60 -3.61 15.52 14.21
C ALA A 60 -2.36 15.15 15.02
N LEU A 61 -1.18 15.35 14.45
CA LEU A 61 0.10 15.10 15.13
C LEU A 61 0.27 15.95 16.38
N PHE A 62 0.00 17.25 16.26
CA PHE A 62 0.09 18.19 17.37
C PHE A 62 -0.85 17.75 18.53
N ARG A 63 -2.10 17.41 18.19
CA ARG A 63 -3.08 16.96 19.20
C ARG A 63 -2.69 15.64 19.86
N ALA A 64 -2.15 14.69 19.08
CA ALA A 64 -1.69 13.43 19.60
C ALA A 64 -0.48 13.60 20.56
N GLN A 65 0.43 14.51 20.24
CA GLN A 65 1.60 14.82 21.08
C GLN A 65 1.23 15.55 22.38
N GLU A 66 0.21 16.41 22.36
CA GLU A 66 -0.31 17.06 23.58
C GLU A 66 -1.08 16.10 24.49
N SER A 67 -1.51 14.96 23.98
CA SER A 67 -2.23 13.95 24.76
C SER A 67 -1.31 13.34 25.83
N ARG A 68 -1.78 13.31 27.08
CA ARG A 68 -1.05 12.70 28.21
C ARG A 68 -0.80 11.19 28.07
N LYS A 69 -1.42 10.53 27.09
CA LYS A 69 -1.34 9.07 26.90
C LYS A 69 -0.08 8.62 26.19
N ASN A 70 0.68 9.53 25.54
CA ASN A 70 1.84 9.20 24.70
C ASN A 70 1.61 7.93 23.86
N ASP A 71 0.51 7.93 23.07
CA ASP A 71 0.04 6.77 22.32
C ASP A 71 0.95 6.53 21.11
N ALA A 72 1.94 5.66 21.30
CA ALA A 72 2.94 5.36 20.29
C ALA A 72 2.31 4.77 19.01
N ASP A 73 1.25 3.96 19.15
CA ASP A 73 0.56 3.38 17.99
C ASP A 73 -0.17 4.44 17.18
N LEU A 74 -0.81 5.40 17.85
CA LEU A 74 -1.45 6.54 17.20
C LEU A 74 -0.43 7.43 16.49
N LEU A 75 0.69 7.77 17.16
CA LEU A 75 1.75 8.59 16.57
C LEU A 75 2.38 7.91 15.36
N THR A 76 2.67 6.61 15.44
CA THR A 76 3.16 5.80 14.32
C THR A 76 2.20 5.89 13.13
N GLY A 77 0.89 5.77 13.39
CA GLY A 77 -0.13 5.89 12.36
C GLY A 77 -0.13 7.27 11.68
N ILE A 78 -0.06 8.36 12.47
CA ILE A 78 -0.07 9.73 11.92
C ILE A 78 1.19 10.02 11.10
N TYR A 79 2.37 9.58 11.57
CA TYR A 79 3.60 9.73 10.80
C TYR A 79 3.56 8.92 9.49
N SER A 80 2.99 7.72 9.51
CA SER A 80 2.78 6.91 8.31
C SER A 80 1.83 7.58 7.31
N LEU A 81 0.75 8.23 7.77
CA LEU A 81 -0.17 8.99 6.93
C LEU A 81 0.52 10.21 6.28
N LEU A 82 1.36 10.92 7.03
CA LEU A 82 2.17 12.03 6.49
C LEU A 82 3.17 11.51 5.45
N ALA A 83 3.82 10.38 5.70
CA ALA A 83 4.73 9.77 4.75
C ALA A 83 4.01 9.41 3.43
N HIS A 84 2.85 8.75 3.53
CA HIS A 84 2.03 8.42 2.37
C HIS A 84 1.55 9.66 1.60
N LEU A 85 1.18 10.74 2.31
CA LEU A 85 0.85 12.01 1.69
C LEU A 85 2.02 12.56 0.87
N TYR A 86 3.24 12.56 1.42
CA TYR A 86 4.41 13.06 0.73
C TYR A 86 4.84 12.18 -0.45
N ASP A 87 4.67 10.86 -0.35
CA ASP A 87 4.85 9.95 -1.48
C ASP A 87 3.91 10.33 -2.64
N ARG A 88 2.63 10.45 -2.38
CA ARG A 88 1.64 10.86 -3.38
C ARG A 88 1.86 12.28 -3.92
N TRP A 89 2.49 13.15 -3.14
CA TRP A 89 2.88 14.50 -3.56
C TRP A 89 4.18 14.53 -4.37
N GLY A 90 4.87 13.38 -4.52
CA GLY A 90 6.15 13.28 -5.21
C GLY A 90 7.35 13.81 -4.42
N LYS A 91 7.22 13.97 -3.10
CA LYS A 91 8.28 14.44 -2.21
C LYS A 91 8.93 13.27 -1.48
N MET A 92 9.70 12.46 -2.22
CA MET A 92 10.22 11.17 -1.76
C MET A 92 11.10 11.28 -0.52
N ASP A 93 11.99 12.29 -0.45
CA ASP A 93 12.86 12.48 0.73
C ASP A 93 12.05 12.71 2.01
N LYS A 94 10.97 13.50 1.92
CA LYS A 94 10.07 13.72 3.06
C LYS A 94 9.27 12.46 3.39
N ALA A 95 8.83 11.70 2.39
CA ALA A 95 8.14 10.45 2.62
C ALA A 95 9.05 9.47 3.40
N ALA A 96 10.31 9.32 3.00
CA ALA A 96 11.29 8.52 3.73
C ALA A 96 11.46 9.01 5.17
N GLU A 97 11.71 10.31 5.37
CA GLU A 97 11.87 10.92 6.70
C GLU A 97 10.70 10.58 7.64
N PHE A 98 9.47 10.69 7.15
CA PHE A 98 8.29 10.46 7.99
C PHE A 98 8.03 8.98 8.25
N TYR A 99 8.32 8.08 7.30
CA TYR A 99 8.29 6.64 7.56
C TYR A 99 9.37 6.20 8.55
N GLU A 100 10.60 6.74 8.46
CA GLU A 100 11.66 6.48 9.43
C GLU A 100 11.28 6.93 10.84
N LYS A 101 10.63 8.11 10.99
CA LYS A 101 10.08 8.56 12.27
C LYS A 101 9.02 7.60 12.81
N ALA A 102 8.13 7.09 11.96
CA ALA A 102 7.14 6.12 12.35
C ALA A 102 7.78 4.81 12.86
N LEU A 103 8.81 4.31 12.18
CA LEU A 103 9.55 3.13 12.59
C LEU A 103 10.27 3.33 13.92
N HIS A 104 10.97 4.44 14.08
CA HIS A 104 11.70 4.75 15.33
C HIS A 104 10.76 4.76 16.55
N ILE A 105 9.61 5.44 16.44
CA ILE A 105 8.61 5.44 17.53
C ILE A 105 8.10 4.02 17.81
N SER A 106 7.87 3.22 16.78
CA SER A 106 7.39 1.85 16.95
C SER A 106 8.42 0.97 17.63
N GLU A 107 9.69 1.07 17.24
CA GLU A 107 10.79 0.30 17.80
C GLU A 107 11.05 0.66 19.27
N ASP A 108 11.10 1.95 19.60
CA ASP A 108 11.30 2.46 20.97
C ASP A 108 10.18 2.02 21.92
N ASN A 109 9.01 1.69 21.42
CA ASN A 109 7.84 1.29 22.22
C ASN A 109 7.50 -0.21 22.08
N GLY A 110 8.38 -1.03 21.51
CA GLY A 110 8.20 -2.48 21.41
C GLY A 110 7.13 -2.93 20.40
N LEU A 111 6.75 -2.06 19.47
CA LEU A 111 5.75 -2.35 18.42
C LEU A 111 6.39 -2.89 17.13
N GLY A 112 7.66 -3.26 17.14
CA GLY A 112 8.47 -3.56 15.96
C GLY A 112 7.96 -4.72 15.09
N GLU A 113 7.20 -5.65 15.64
CA GLU A 113 6.72 -6.86 14.95
C GLU A 113 5.20 -6.83 14.70
N THR A 114 4.65 -5.68 14.37
CA THR A 114 3.23 -5.54 14.04
C THR A 114 2.99 -5.46 12.53
N GLU A 115 1.77 -5.79 12.11
CA GLU A 115 1.32 -5.60 10.73
C GLU A 115 1.56 -4.17 10.23
N LYS A 116 1.25 -3.19 11.07
CA LYS A 116 1.44 -1.76 10.77
C LYS A 116 2.90 -1.46 10.44
N VAL A 117 3.84 -1.96 11.24
CA VAL A 117 5.27 -1.74 11.02
C VAL A 117 5.77 -2.47 9.78
N ALA A 118 5.34 -3.71 9.53
CA ALA A 118 5.67 -4.40 8.29
C ALA A 118 5.16 -3.64 7.05
N THR A 119 3.96 -3.07 7.13
CA THR A 119 3.40 -2.22 6.06
C THR A 119 4.24 -0.96 5.86
N ILE A 120 4.66 -0.29 6.94
CA ILE A 120 5.54 0.89 6.88
C ILE A 120 6.87 0.52 6.23
N LYS A 121 7.49 -0.59 6.62
CA LYS A 121 8.75 -1.08 6.03
C LYS A 121 8.61 -1.35 4.54
N ASN A 122 7.53 -2.02 4.12
CA ASN A 122 7.25 -2.25 2.70
C ASN A 122 7.11 -0.94 1.92
N ASN A 123 6.40 0.05 2.47
CA ASN A 123 6.22 1.34 1.81
C ASN A 123 7.51 2.16 1.78
N LEU A 124 8.28 2.16 2.86
CA LEU A 124 9.61 2.80 2.91
C LEU A 124 10.57 2.17 1.89
N ALA A 125 10.52 0.85 1.73
CA ALA A 125 11.28 0.16 0.68
C ALA A 125 10.90 0.63 -0.73
N MET A 126 9.60 0.87 -0.98
CA MET A 126 9.15 1.46 -2.26
C MET A 126 9.75 2.86 -2.48
N ILE A 127 9.81 3.69 -1.44
CA ILE A 127 10.43 5.03 -1.50
C ILE A 127 11.93 4.91 -1.79
N PHE A 128 12.67 4.07 -1.04
CA PHE A 128 14.10 3.88 -1.29
C PHE A 128 14.40 3.33 -2.69
N LYS A 129 13.56 2.44 -3.21
CA LYS A 129 13.67 2.01 -4.61
C LYS A 129 13.54 3.18 -5.59
N GLN A 130 12.59 4.11 -5.36
CA GLN A 130 12.42 5.31 -6.20
C GLN A 130 13.62 6.26 -6.09
N LEU A 131 14.19 6.40 -4.89
CA LEU A 131 15.43 7.15 -4.63
C LEU A 131 16.69 6.44 -5.15
N ARG A 132 16.56 5.23 -5.70
CA ARG A 132 17.65 4.34 -6.16
C ARG A 132 18.59 3.86 -5.05
N GLU A 133 18.15 3.92 -3.81
CA GLU A 133 18.84 3.32 -2.65
C GLU A 133 18.46 1.84 -2.52
N PHE A 134 18.89 1.05 -3.50
CA PHE A 134 18.40 -0.31 -3.71
C PHE A 134 18.71 -1.26 -2.55
N GLU A 135 19.86 -1.11 -1.90
CA GLU A 135 20.27 -1.94 -0.76
C GLU A 135 19.37 -1.71 0.46
N LYS A 136 19.00 -0.46 0.72
CA LYS A 136 18.03 -0.14 1.77
C LYS A 136 16.64 -0.67 1.42
N ALA A 137 16.21 -0.51 0.17
CA ALA A 137 14.93 -1.03 -0.29
C ALA A 137 14.85 -2.55 -0.12
N GLU A 138 15.88 -3.29 -0.52
CA GLU A 138 15.94 -4.75 -0.39
C GLU A 138 15.82 -5.17 1.08
N ARG A 139 16.60 -4.56 1.97
CA ARG A 139 16.57 -4.84 3.40
C ARG A 139 15.17 -4.66 3.99
N TYR A 140 14.53 -3.52 3.76
CA TYR A 140 13.20 -3.26 4.31
C TYR A 140 12.10 -4.15 3.71
N TYR A 141 12.22 -4.55 2.43
CA TYR A 141 11.31 -5.54 1.86
C TYR A 141 11.48 -6.91 2.51
N ILE A 142 12.71 -7.36 2.77
CA ILE A 142 12.98 -8.64 3.45
C ILE A 142 12.41 -8.62 4.87
N GLU A 143 12.66 -7.57 5.64
CA GLU A 143 12.11 -7.43 6.99
C GLU A 143 10.57 -7.42 7.00
N ALA A 144 9.94 -6.77 6.03
CA ALA A 144 8.47 -6.79 5.89
C ALA A 144 7.97 -8.19 5.50
N LEU A 145 8.68 -8.87 4.59
CA LEU A 145 8.35 -10.22 4.14
C LEU A 145 8.36 -11.21 5.32
N GLU A 146 9.44 -11.22 6.10
CA GLU A 146 9.59 -12.10 7.27
C GLU A 146 8.45 -11.89 8.29
N THR A 147 8.07 -10.63 8.51
CA THR A 147 6.98 -10.31 9.43
C THR A 147 5.64 -10.81 8.89
N PHE A 148 5.32 -10.56 7.61
CA PHE A 148 4.09 -11.06 7.02
C PHE A 148 4.04 -12.58 6.94
N GLN A 149 5.16 -13.27 6.64
CA GLN A 149 5.22 -14.73 6.65
C GLN A 149 4.92 -15.32 8.04
N ARG A 150 5.45 -14.71 9.10
CA ARG A 150 5.16 -15.14 10.49
C ARG A 150 3.71 -14.91 10.89
N MET A 151 3.11 -13.81 10.44
CA MET A 151 1.74 -13.44 10.84
C MET A 151 0.66 -14.16 10.05
N ASP A 152 0.84 -14.28 8.73
CA ASP A 152 -0.20 -14.73 7.79
C ASP A 152 0.10 -16.09 7.18
N GLY A 153 1.33 -16.59 7.36
CA GLY A 153 1.84 -17.74 6.63
C GLY A 153 2.35 -17.38 5.23
N GLU A 154 3.02 -18.35 4.63
CA GLU A 154 3.66 -18.23 3.31
C GLU A 154 2.68 -17.89 2.17
N GLN A 155 1.44 -18.35 2.27
CA GLN A 155 0.42 -18.28 1.22
C GLN A 155 -0.57 -17.14 1.48
N SER A 156 -0.06 -15.91 1.65
CA SER A 156 -0.91 -14.75 1.87
C SER A 156 -0.77 -13.69 0.77
N SER A 157 -1.82 -12.89 0.59
CA SER A 157 -1.81 -11.79 -0.38
C SER A 157 -0.72 -10.76 -0.07
N ARG A 158 -0.44 -10.50 1.21
CA ARG A 158 0.62 -9.57 1.65
C ARG A 158 2.01 -10.10 1.28
N VAL A 159 2.27 -11.37 1.52
CA VAL A 159 3.53 -12.04 1.14
C VAL A 159 3.71 -11.98 -0.38
N ALA A 160 2.68 -12.29 -1.16
CA ALA A 160 2.74 -12.17 -2.62
C ALA A 160 3.04 -10.73 -3.09
N SER A 161 2.48 -9.74 -2.40
CA SER A 161 2.71 -8.33 -2.74
C SER A 161 4.16 -7.92 -2.48
N VAL A 162 4.78 -8.37 -1.39
CA VAL A 162 6.20 -8.08 -1.12
C VAL A 162 7.11 -8.80 -2.12
N TYR A 163 6.84 -10.06 -2.48
CA TYR A 163 7.58 -10.75 -3.54
C TYR A 163 7.48 -10.01 -4.87
N ASN A 164 6.29 -9.53 -5.24
CA ASN A 164 6.13 -8.74 -6.45
C ASN A 164 6.93 -7.43 -6.40
N ASN A 165 7.00 -6.75 -5.25
CA ASN A 165 7.78 -5.54 -5.06
C ASN A 165 9.29 -5.81 -5.13
N LEU A 166 9.77 -6.91 -4.56
CA LEU A 166 11.16 -7.39 -4.70
C LEU A 166 11.49 -7.68 -6.16
N GLY A 167 10.58 -8.31 -6.91
CA GLY A 167 10.75 -8.52 -8.35
C GLY A 167 10.93 -7.21 -9.11
N VAL A 168 10.12 -6.20 -8.82
CA VAL A 168 10.28 -4.85 -9.41
C VAL A 168 11.61 -4.20 -9.01
N LEU A 169 12.07 -4.39 -7.77
CA LEU A 169 13.35 -3.90 -7.29
C LEU A 169 14.52 -4.55 -8.07
N TYR A 170 14.53 -5.88 -8.18
CA TYR A 170 15.59 -6.59 -8.90
C TYR A 170 15.59 -6.25 -10.39
N TYR A 171 14.42 -6.11 -11.00
CA TYR A 171 14.31 -5.64 -12.38
C TYR A 171 14.92 -4.24 -12.57
N ALA A 172 14.69 -3.32 -11.62
CA ALA A 172 15.28 -1.98 -11.64
C ALA A 172 16.82 -2.01 -11.48
N ARG A 173 17.38 -3.05 -10.86
CA ARG A 173 18.82 -3.32 -10.74
C ARG A 173 19.39 -4.07 -11.95
N LEU A 174 18.58 -4.40 -12.94
CA LEU A 174 18.93 -5.23 -14.10
C LEU A 174 19.29 -6.68 -13.73
N ASP A 175 18.87 -7.15 -12.56
CA ASP A 175 18.97 -8.54 -12.12
C ASP A 175 17.71 -9.30 -12.56
N VAL A 176 17.71 -9.69 -13.85
CA VAL A 176 16.55 -10.27 -14.51
C VAL A 176 16.18 -11.63 -13.90
N ASP A 177 17.18 -12.42 -13.51
CA ASP A 177 16.96 -13.77 -12.95
C ASP A 177 16.26 -13.71 -11.60
N ARG A 178 16.75 -12.87 -10.67
CA ARG A 178 16.08 -12.68 -9.38
C ARG A 178 14.72 -12.01 -9.54
N ALA A 179 14.58 -11.09 -10.47
CA ALA A 179 13.29 -10.48 -10.76
C ALA A 179 12.25 -11.52 -11.21
N GLN A 180 12.65 -12.44 -12.10
CA GLN A 180 11.79 -13.54 -12.54
C GLN A 180 11.38 -14.42 -11.36
N GLU A 181 12.34 -14.89 -10.58
CA GLU A 181 12.06 -15.74 -9.42
C GLU A 181 11.04 -15.10 -8.47
N MET A 182 11.23 -13.83 -8.11
CA MET A 182 10.33 -13.14 -7.19
C MET A 182 8.92 -12.98 -7.76
N HIS A 183 8.79 -12.62 -9.03
CA HIS A 183 7.47 -12.52 -9.66
C HIS A 183 6.78 -13.88 -9.83
N GLU A 184 7.52 -14.95 -10.10
CA GLU A 184 6.96 -16.30 -10.17
C GLU A 184 6.47 -16.79 -8.80
N ARG A 185 7.21 -16.50 -7.71
CA ARG A 185 6.75 -16.76 -6.34
C ARG A 185 5.45 -15.99 -6.05
N ALA A 186 5.40 -14.71 -6.38
CA ALA A 186 4.19 -13.89 -6.22
C ALA A 186 3.01 -14.47 -7.01
N LEU A 187 3.24 -14.90 -8.25
CA LEU A 187 2.22 -15.51 -9.10
C LEU A 187 1.69 -16.81 -8.48
N THR A 188 2.57 -17.71 -8.05
CA THR A 188 2.21 -19.00 -7.44
C THR A 188 1.32 -18.78 -6.22
N ILE A 189 1.69 -17.86 -5.33
CA ILE A 189 0.89 -17.54 -4.15
C ILE A 189 -0.47 -16.99 -4.58
N ARG A 190 -0.51 -15.99 -5.48
CA ARG A 190 -1.77 -15.38 -5.92
C ARG A 190 -2.73 -16.38 -6.58
N GLN A 191 -2.19 -17.38 -7.29
CA GLN A 191 -2.99 -18.45 -7.91
C GLN A 191 -3.49 -19.47 -6.90
N SER A 192 -2.85 -19.64 -5.75
CA SER A 192 -3.31 -20.54 -4.67
C SER A 192 -4.36 -19.92 -3.74
N LEU A 193 -4.53 -18.59 -3.79
CA LEU A 193 -5.52 -17.88 -2.97
C LEU A 193 -6.95 -18.20 -3.44
N ASN A 194 -7.88 -18.26 -2.48
CA ASN A 194 -9.30 -18.41 -2.77
C ASN A 194 -9.87 -17.13 -3.44
N GLU A 195 -11.00 -17.26 -4.14
CA GLU A 195 -11.63 -16.16 -4.89
C GLU A 195 -11.88 -14.88 -4.06
N GLY A 196 -12.13 -15.00 -2.74
CA GLY A 196 -12.31 -13.85 -1.84
C GLY A 196 -11.01 -13.20 -1.35
N GLN A 197 -9.87 -13.84 -1.54
CA GLN A 197 -8.54 -13.37 -1.09
C GLN A 197 -7.67 -12.89 -2.24
N MET A 198 -7.98 -13.29 -3.47
CA MET A 198 -7.26 -12.91 -4.67
C MET A 198 -7.86 -11.64 -5.27
N ASP A 199 -7.04 -10.59 -5.41
CA ASP A 199 -7.40 -9.43 -6.21
C ASP A 199 -6.98 -9.68 -7.69
N PRO A 200 -7.94 -9.74 -8.64
CA PRO A 200 -7.61 -9.91 -10.05
C PRO A 200 -6.75 -8.77 -10.62
N ALA A 201 -6.81 -7.57 -10.06
CA ALA A 201 -5.95 -6.46 -10.46
C ALA A 201 -4.49 -6.74 -10.10
N ASP A 202 -4.25 -7.25 -8.91
CA ASP A 202 -2.93 -7.65 -8.43
C ASP A 202 -2.35 -8.80 -9.25
N LEU A 203 -3.17 -9.81 -9.57
CA LEU A 203 -2.78 -10.93 -10.42
C LEU A 203 -2.43 -10.43 -11.85
N SER A 204 -3.25 -9.55 -12.40
CA SER A 204 -2.98 -8.92 -13.70
C SER A 204 -1.66 -8.14 -13.68
N GLN A 205 -1.36 -7.41 -12.60
CA GLN A 205 -0.11 -6.66 -12.48
C GLN A 205 1.10 -7.60 -12.42
N THR A 206 0.99 -8.75 -11.72
CA THR A 206 2.08 -9.74 -11.69
C THR A 206 2.38 -10.29 -13.10
N PHE A 207 1.36 -10.59 -13.89
CA PHE A 207 1.56 -11.03 -15.28
C PHE A 207 2.24 -9.95 -16.13
N ILE A 208 1.91 -8.67 -15.93
CA ILE A 208 2.57 -7.56 -16.66
C ILE A 208 4.04 -7.48 -16.28
N ASN A 209 4.36 -7.61 -14.99
CA ASN A 209 5.74 -7.58 -14.52
C ASN A 209 6.54 -8.77 -15.06
N LEU A 210 5.97 -9.98 -15.03
CA LEU A 210 6.57 -11.17 -15.64
C LEU A 210 6.80 -10.99 -17.15
N ALA A 211 5.85 -10.40 -17.86
CA ALA A 211 6.03 -10.15 -19.29
C ALA A 211 7.23 -9.21 -19.57
N ALA A 212 7.44 -8.19 -18.72
CA ALA A 212 8.61 -7.32 -18.86
C ALA A 212 9.92 -8.07 -18.60
N VAL A 213 9.95 -8.94 -17.61
CA VAL A 213 11.11 -9.78 -17.26
C VAL A 213 11.39 -10.81 -18.37
N TYR A 214 10.38 -11.56 -18.85
CA TYR A 214 10.54 -12.51 -19.94
C TYR A 214 11.02 -11.84 -21.24
N LYS A 215 10.53 -10.63 -21.53
CA LYS A 215 11.03 -9.85 -22.66
C LYS A 215 12.50 -9.48 -22.48
N ALA A 216 12.93 -9.11 -21.29
CA ALA A 216 14.34 -8.80 -21.00
C ALA A 216 15.25 -10.03 -21.09
N SER A 217 14.75 -11.23 -20.73
CA SER A 217 15.47 -12.49 -20.88
C SER A 217 15.43 -13.10 -22.29
N GLY A 218 14.66 -12.48 -23.22
CA GLY A 218 14.52 -12.97 -24.60
C GLY A 218 13.44 -14.04 -24.79
N ASP A 219 12.70 -14.42 -23.78
CA ASP A 219 11.58 -15.38 -23.86
C ASP A 219 10.29 -14.67 -24.30
N PHE A 220 10.23 -14.32 -25.57
CA PHE A 220 9.11 -13.58 -26.15
C PHE A 220 7.79 -14.34 -26.10
N GLN A 221 7.85 -15.68 -26.16
CA GLN A 221 6.65 -16.52 -26.11
C GLN A 221 5.97 -16.44 -24.75
N LYS A 222 6.74 -16.58 -23.65
CA LYS A 222 6.20 -16.41 -22.29
C LYS A 222 5.77 -14.97 -22.03
N ALA A 223 6.47 -13.98 -22.57
CA ALA A 223 6.09 -12.59 -22.46
C ALA A 223 4.70 -12.33 -23.07
N GLU A 224 4.45 -12.83 -24.29
CA GLU A 224 3.16 -12.68 -24.97
C GLU A 224 2.03 -13.40 -24.21
N ALA A 225 2.25 -14.66 -23.79
CA ALA A 225 1.30 -15.40 -22.99
C ALA A 225 0.93 -14.66 -21.69
N SER A 226 1.91 -14.05 -21.02
CA SER A 226 1.68 -13.27 -19.79
C SER A 226 0.86 -12.00 -20.07
N ILE A 227 1.14 -11.30 -21.17
CA ILE A 227 0.35 -10.13 -21.59
C ILE A 227 -1.10 -10.53 -21.86
N ASP A 228 -1.34 -11.64 -22.53
CA ASP A 228 -2.69 -12.10 -22.84
C ASP A 228 -3.46 -12.50 -21.57
N ARG A 229 -2.83 -13.15 -20.63
CA ARG A 229 -3.43 -13.41 -19.30
C ARG A 229 -3.81 -12.11 -18.58
N ALA A 230 -2.91 -11.12 -18.56
CA ALA A 230 -3.19 -9.82 -17.96
C ALA A 230 -4.38 -9.10 -18.63
N LYS A 231 -4.45 -9.12 -19.97
CA LYS A 231 -5.56 -8.53 -20.74
C LYS A 231 -6.90 -9.20 -20.41
N ARG A 232 -6.96 -10.54 -20.33
CA ARG A 232 -8.17 -11.28 -19.99
C ARG A 232 -8.68 -10.92 -18.60
N LEU A 233 -7.79 -10.86 -17.60
CA LEU A 233 -8.14 -10.45 -16.25
C LEU A 233 -8.70 -9.02 -16.21
N ARG A 234 -8.06 -8.07 -16.88
CA ARG A 234 -8.56 -6.68 -16.96
C ARG A 234 -9.88 -6.57 -17.71
N ALA A 235 -10.09 -7.34 -18.76
CA ALA A 235 -11.37 -7.35 -19.49
C ALA A 235 -12.50 -7.89 -18.60
N ALA A 236 -12.23 -8.93 -17.79
CA ALA A 236 -13.19 -9.44 -16.82
C ALA A 236 -13.56 -8.40 -15.75
N LEU A 237 -12.59 -7.61 -15.26
CA LEU A 237 -12.83 -6.52 -14.32
C LEU A 237 -13.67 -5.39 -14.92
N ASN A 238 -13.40 -5.00 -16.17
CA ASN A 238 -14.10 -3.92 -16.85
C ASN A 238 -15.51 -4.33 -17.38
N GLY A 239 -15.72 -5.64 -17.60
CA GLY A 239 -17.00 -6.22 -18.03
C GLY A 239 -17.92 -6.61 -16.87
N PHE A 240 -17.53 -6.37 -15.63
CA PHE A 240 -18.28 -6.74 -14.45
C PHE A 240 -19.45 -5.79 -14.19
N HIS A 241 -20.54 -5.96 -14.94
CA HIS A 241 -21.87 -5.67 -14.41
C HIS A 241 -22.17 -6.78 -13.38
N PRO A 242 -22.73 -6.46 -12.20
CA PRO A 242 -22.92 -7.44 -11.13
C PRO A 242 -24.03 -8.43 -11.50
N ASN A 243 -23.73 -9.39 -12.36
CA ASN A 243 -24.57 -10.53 -12.62
C ASN A 243 -23.86 -11.77 -12.05
N PRO A 244 -24.28 -12.29 -10.88
CA PRO A 244 -23.55 -13.31 -10.13
C PRO A 244 -23.45 -14.67 -10.82
N ARG A 245 -24.02 -14.86 -12.01
CA ARG A 245 -24.06 -16.16 -12.71
C ARG A 245 -22.99 -16.38 -13.78
N ARG A 246 -22.10 -15.40 -14.06
CA ARG A 246 -21.08 -15.50 -15.13
C ARG A 246 -19.61 -15.50 -14.64
N SER A 247 -19.34 -15.27 -13.36
CA SER A 247 -17.96 -15.10 -12.86
C SER A 247 -17.19 -16.38 -12.59
N ALA A 248 -17.85 -17.53 -12.43
CA ALA A 248 -17.19 -18.76 -11.99
C ALA A 248 -16.41 -19.50 -13.09
N SER A 249 -16.62 -19.25 -14.37
CA SER A 249 -16.05 -20.06 -15.46
C SER A 249 -14.78 -19.49 -16.13
N LEU A 250 -14.40 -18.23 -15.81
CA LEU A 250 -13.28 -17.55 -16.49
C LEU A 250 -11.94 -17.58 -15.74
N LEU A 251 -11.95 -18.01 -14.49
CA LEU A 251 -10.76 -17.91 -13.61
C LEU A 251 -9.96 -19.21 -13.44
N VAL A 252 -10.46 -20.33 -13.89
CA VAL A 252 -9.80 -21.63 -13.65
C VAL A 252 -9.58 -22.39 -14.94
N ASP A 253 -8.59 -22.00 -15.72
CA ASP A 253 -7.91 -22.93 -16.64
C ASP A 253 -6.65 -23.43 -15.94
N LYS A 254 -6.76 -24.59 -15.28
CA LYS A 254 -5.68 -25.23 -14.49
C LYS A 254 -4.65 -25.97 -15.34
N ASN A 255 -4.67 -25.80 -16.67
CA ASN A 255 -3.76 -26.49 -17.57
C ASN A 255 -2.92 -25.45 -18.33
N LEU A 256 -1.74 -25.13 -17.78
CA LEU A 256 -0.47 -24.91 -18.50
C LEU A 256 0.65 -24.77 -17.49
#